data_823b8753f07b410fb275ac0f23bfa64c
#
_entry.id   823b8753f07b410fb275ac0f23bfa64c
#
_cell.length_a   1.000
_cell.length_b   1.000
_cell.length_c   1.000
_cell.angle_alpha   90.00
_cell.angle_beta   90.00
_cell.angle_gamma   90.00
#
_symmetry.space_group_name_H-M   'P 1'
#
loop_
_entity.id
_entity.type
_entity.pdbx_description
1 polymer ?
#
loop_
_entity_poly.entity_id
_entity_poly.type
_entity_poly.pdbx_seq_one_letter_code
_entity_poly.pdbx_strand_id
1 'polypeptide(L)'
;MRVRRWFLPIIFPLLSLRAELPLPRPEVTPQTSTVYFALDANAMGPKMTPQDSTVSGMVAGLVCAVTGKPTPSEAWRSLVKPGERIGIRVATGPGPIGGTHPAVARAVVEGLVAAGIAPEKIIVWDRRREDLEACGYDKVPGLNLRWVEKGAGYDPKAVVTTAAIGKLIYGDLSFKETQNTLADIIGPKAQLSDESHLPILLSRQLDKVINIPSLCDSYFTGVNGALAGMTVSTFDNWRRFAKGDGYGDSALAEVYADERIGKKVVLTLMDGMVLQFAGGPYPSPGNCIVYGTIFASRDPVAIDATALRLIDDQRLLSKMPKASVDGGHVSEAASQGLGNADDKMVILKRIGPLQ
;
A
#
# COMPACT_ATOMS: atom_id res chain seq x y z
N MET A 1 27.17 -80.64 24.15
CA MET A 1 27.71 -79.49 23.39
C MET A 1 26.97 -78.21 23.79
N ARG A 2 27.60 -77.38 24.62
CA ARG A 2 27.00 -76.14 25.13
C ARG A 2 27.57 -74.97 24.27
N VAL A 3 26.73 -74.25 23.50
CA VAL A 3 27.10 -73.08 22.70
C VAL A 3 26.99 -71.87 23.63
N ARG A 4 28.11 -71.23 23.97
CA ARG A 4 28.16 -69.92 24.66
C ARG A 4 27.92 -68.83 23.66
N ARG A 5 26.82 -68.06 23.84
CA ARG A 5 26.58 -66.79 23.15
C ARG A 5 27.32 -65.68 23.89
N TRP A 6 28.18 -64.97 23.17
CA TRP A 6 28.84 -63.78 23.64
C TRP A 6 27.92 -62.56 23.22
N PHE A 7 27.48 -61.79 24.20
CA PHE A 7 26.87 -60.52 24.03
C PHE A 7 27.98 -59.45 24.11
N LEU A 8 28.23 -58.72 23.05
CA LEU A 8 29.00 -57.46 23.04
C LEU A 8 28.07 -56.30 23.37
N PRO A 9 28.39 -55.44 24.33
CA PRO A 9 27.62 -54.23 24.56
C PRO A 9 27.98 -53.20 23.49
N ILE A 10 26.97 -52.76 22.74
CA ILE A 10 27.09 -51.59 21.81
C ILE A 10 27.00 -50.33 22.68
N ILE A 11 28.13 -49.66 22.85
CA ILE A 11 28.21 -48.36 23.48
C ILE A 11 27.85 -47.31 22.41
N PHE A 12 26.66 -46.71 22.51
CA PHE A 12 26.30 -45.53 21.76
C PHE A 12 26.95 -44.30 22.42
N PRO A 13 27.73 -43.48 21.71
CA PRO A 13 28.16 -42.23 22.27
C PRO A 13 26.96 -41.30 22.39
N LEU A 14 26.65 -40.84 23.61
CA LEU A 14 25.74 -39.72 23.84
C LEU A 14 26.36 -38.45 23.23
N LEU A 15 25.96 -38.13 22.02
CA LEU A 15 26.15 -36.78 21.50
C LEU A 15 25.25 -35.84 22.30
N SER A 16 25.84 -35.10 23.23
CA SER A 16 25.18 -33.99 23.91
C SER A 16 24.90 -32.90 22.87
N LEU A 17 23.68 -32.86 22.29
CA LEU A 17 23.18 -31.68 21.63
C LEU A 17 23.12 -30.56 22.69
N ARG A 18 24.11 -29.70 22.72
CA ARG A 18 23.98 -28.37 23.34
C ARG A 18 23.01 -27.61 22.46
N ALA A 19 21.77 -27.48 22.88
CA ALA A 19 20.88 -26.49 22.36
C ALA A 19 21.53 -25.12 22.63
N GLU A 20 22.09 -24.50 21.60
CA GLU A 20 22.50 -23.10 21.68
C GLU A 20 21.22 -22.28 21.94
N LEU A 21 21.15 -21.65 23.10
CA LEU A 21 20.11 -20.69 23.41
C LEU A 21 20.16 -19.61 22.34
N PRO A 22 19.02 -19.24 21.74
CA PRO A 22 18.99 -18.17 20.77
C PRO A 22 19.59 -16.92 21.43
N LEU A 23 20.55 -16.31 20.75
CA LEU A 23 21.14 -15.04 21.17
C LEU A 23 20.02 -14.04 21.44
N PRO A 24 20.09 -13.26 22.53
CA PRO A 24 19.11 -12.22 22.79
C PRO A 24 19.05 -11.29 21.57
N ARG A 25 17.85 -11.12 21.00
CA ARG A 25 17.65 -10.14 19.96
C ARG A 25 18.06 -8.78 20.52
N PRO A 26 18.82 -7.94 19.76
CA PRO A 26 19.13 -6.61 20.22
C PRO A 26 17.81 -5.93 20.62
N GLU A 27 17.75 -5.34 21.79
CA GLU A 27 16.64 -4.48 22.21
C GLU A 27 16.59 -3.30 21.21
N VAL A 28 15.72 -3.40 20.23
CA VAL A 28 15.37 -2.28 19.37
C VAL A 28 14.56 -1.33 20.26
N THR A 29 15.14 -0.21 20.63
CA THR A 29 14.40 0.84 21.34
C THR A 29 13.18 1.19 20.49
N PRO A 30 11.95 1.07 21.02
CA PRO A 30 10.75 1.33 20.23
C PRO A 30 10.78 2.78 19.74
N GLN A 31 10.93 2.98 18.44
CA GLN A 31 10.91 4.32 17.84
C GLN A 31 9.46 4.68 17.54
N THR A 32 8.97 5.81 18.04
CA THR A 32 7.62 6.30 17.74
C THR A 32 7.52 6.73 16.28
N SER A 33 6.38 6.45 15.67
CA SER A 33 6.04 6.92 14.33
C SER A 33 5.04 8.06 14.40
N THR A 34 5.19 9.07 13.54
CA THR A 34 4.26 10.18 13.49
C THR A 34 3.43 10.12 12.21
N VAL A 35 2.12 10.21 12.37
CA VAL A 35 1.18 10.47 11.28
C VAL A 35 0.69 11.92 11.43
N TYR A 36 1.09 12.76 10.50
CA TYR A 36 0.62 14.13 10.41
C TYR A 36 -0.73 14.17 9.69
N PHE A 37 -1.61 15.08 10.07
CA PHE A 37 -2.85 15.30 9.34
C PHE A 37 -3.21 16.77 9.24
N ALA A 38 -3.78 17.15 8.11
CA ALA A 38 -4.41 18.42 7.84
C ALA A 38 -5.92 18.18 7.73
N LEU A 39 -6.70 18.92 8.51
CA LEU A 39 -8.16 18.89 8.47
C LEU A 39 -8.67 20.29 8.17
N ASP A 40 -9.44 20.43 7.09
CA ASP A 40 -10.07 21.69 6.70
C ASP A 40 -11.52 21.43 6.26
N ALA A 41 -12.48 22.04 6.93
CA ALA A 41 -13.90 21.92 6.60
C ALA A 41 -14.25 22.47 5.20
N ASN A 42 -13.42 23.35 4.66
CA ASN A 42 -13.59 23.94 3.33
C ASN A 42 -12.87 23.13 2.22
N ALA A 43 -12.18 22.05 2.59
CA ALA A 43 -11.46 21.23 1.62
C ALA A 43 -12.39 20.54 0.62
N MET A 44 -13.65 20.29 1.02
CA MET A 44 -14.69 19.71 0.18
C MET A 44 -15.83 20.72 -0.04
N GLY A 45 -16.09 21.00 -1.30
CA GLY A 45 -17.22 21.83 -1.71
C GLY A 45 -18.50 21.03 -1.97
N PRO A 46 -19.51 21.67 -2.55
CA PRO A 46 -20.76 21.01 -2.95
C PRO A 46 -20.50 19.77 -3.84
N LYS A 47 -21.39 18.79 -3.75
CA LYS A 47 -21.32 17.53 -4.52
C LYS A 47 -20.02 16.73 -4.29
N MET A 48 -19.42 16.85 -3.09
CA MET A 48 -18.16 16.17 -2.73
C MET A 48 -17.01 16.49 -3.71
N THR A 49 -16.91 17.74 -4.13
CA THR A 49 -15.84 18.20 -5.04
C THR A 49 -14.72 18.84 -4.23
N PRO A 50 -13.48 18.35 -4.29
CA PRO A 50 -12.34 18.96 -3.59
C PRO A 50 -12.09 20.40 -4.05
N GLN A 51 -11.72 21.28 -3.10
CA GLN A 51 -11.32 22.66 -3.37
C GLN A 51 -9.81 22.75 -3.57
N ASP A 52 -9.39 22.95 -4.80
CA ASP A 52 -8.01 22.85 -5.25
C ASP A 52 -7.01 23.66 -4.42
N SER A 53 -7.31 24.94 -4.14
CA SER A 53 -6.42 25.80 -3.37
C SER A 53 -6.24 25.32 -1.92
N THR A 54 -7.34 24.87 -1.28
CA THR A 54 -7.30 24.33 0.06
C THR A 54 -6.49 23.01 0.11
N VAL A 55 -6.75 22.12 -0.85
CA VAL A 55 -6.00 20.84 -0.98
C VAL A 55 -4.52 21.10 -1.21
N SER A 56 -4.15 22.04 -2.08
CA SER A 56 -2.74 22.41 -2.32
C SER A 56 -2.06 22.93 -1.05
N GLY A 57 -2.75 23.77 -0.27
CA GLY A 57 -2.24 24.24 1.02
C GLY A 57 -2.05 23.10 2.05
N MET A 58 -3.01 22.16 2.11
CA MET A 58 -2.91 20.98 3.00
C MET A 58 -1.70 20.11 2.63
N VAL A 59 -1.52 19.79 1.34
CA VAL A 59 -0.38 18.98 0.86
C VAL A 59 0.94 19.68 1.14
N ALA A 60 1.04 20.98 0.88
CA ALA A 60 2.24 21.78 1.13
C ALA A 60 2.61 21.79 2.63
N GLY A 61 1.64 21.98 3.51
CA GLY A 61 1.85 21.93 4.96
C GLY A 61 2.28 20.55 5.45
N LEU A 62 1.66 19.50 4.93
CA LEU A 62 1.97 18.12 5.31
C LEU A 62 3.39 17.71 4.90
N VAL A 63 3.83 18.05 3.69
CA VAL A 63 5.19 17.69 3.26
C VAL A 63 6.24 18.44 4.08
N CYS A 64 5.99 19.70 4.45
CA CYS A 64 6.85 20.45 5.38
C CYS A 64 6.92 19.76 6.75
N ALA A 65 5.78 19.38 7.31
CA ALA A 65 5.71 18.76 8.62
C ALA A 65 6.43 17.39 8.67
N VAL A 66 6.20 16.53 7.67
CA VAL A 66 6.86 15.20 7.60
C VAL A 66 8.36 15.30 7.45
N THR A 67 8.84 16.31 6.72
CA THR A 67 10.27 16.47 6.43
C THR A 67 11.01 17.38 7.43
N GLY A 68 10.26 18.15 8.23
CA GLY A 68 10.82 19.16 9.10
C GLY A 68 11.43 20.34 8.35
N LYS A 69 11.07 20.57 7.08
CA LYS A 69 11.59 21.64 6.25
C LYS A 69 10.69 22.87 6.29
N PRO A 70 11.27 24.09 6.26
CA PRO A 70 10.48 25.32 6.42
C PRO A 70 9.64 25.67 5.17
N THR A 71 10.04 25.21 3.98
CA THR A 71 9.33 25.50 2.75
C THR A 71 8.96 24.23 1.97
N PRO A 72 7.83 24.25 1.23
CA PRO A 72 7.44 23.08 0.43
C PRO A 72 8.49 22.66 -0.59
N SER A 73 9.18 23.62 -1.22
CA SER A 73 10.23 23.32 -2.21
C SER A 73 11.42 22.59 -1.57
N GLU A 74 11.88 23.01 -0.39
CA GLU A 74 12.94 22.31 0.36
C GLU A 74 12.47 20.94 0.85
N ALA A 75 11.23 20.85 1.27
CA ALA A 75 10.61 19.61 1.72
C ALA A 75 10.62 18.56 0.58
N TRP A 76 10.12 18.90 -0.60
CA TRP A 76 10.15 18.02 -1.76
C TRP A 76 11.57 17.64 -2.18
N ARG A 77 12.51 18.61 -2.22
CA ARG A 77 13.92 18.34 -2.54
C ARG A 77 14.61 17.41 -1.54
N SER A 78 14.12 17.35 -0.30
CA SER A 78 14.65 16.41 0.69
C SER A 78 14.19 14.95 0.46
N LEU A 79 13.09 14.75 -0.26
CA LEU A 79 12.53 13.44 -0.58
C LEU A 79 13.02 12.91 -1.93
N VAL A 80 13.14 13.80 -2.92
CA VAL A 80 13.47 13.45 -4.31
C VAL A 80 14.54 14.37 -4.87
N LYS A 81 15.28 13.90 -5.88
CA LYS A 81 16.38 14.64 -6.51
C LYS A 81 16.04 15.02 -7.95
N PRO A 82 16.54 16.16 -8.45
CA PRO A 82 16.48 16.46 -9.89
C PRO A 82 17.07 15.30 -10.70
N GLY A 83 16.37 14.92 -11.76
CA GLY A 83 16.78 13.82 -12.62
C GLY A 83 16.14 12.47 -12.29
N GLU A 84 15.68 12.23 -11.06
CA GLU A 84 14.90 11.03 -10.71
C GLU A 84 13.53 11.00 -11.41
N ARG A 85 13.05 9.82 -11.74
CA ARG A 85 11.70 9.56 -12.25
C ARG A 85 10.80 9.22 -11.07
N ILE A 86 9.81 10.06 -10.85
CA ILE A 86 8.94 9.98 -9.68
C ILE A 86 7.59 9.40 -10.09
N GLY A 87 7.20 8.30 -9.47
CA GLY A 87 5.86 7.75 -9.57
C GLY A 87 4.94 8.30 -8.48
N ILE A 88 3.79 8.80 -8.87
CA ILE A 88 2.70 9.11 -7.95
C ILE A 88 1.67 8.01 -8.13
N ARG A 89 1.63 7.09 -7.16
CA ARG A 89 0.66 5.99 -7.16
C ARG A 89 -0.64 6.50 -6.54
N VAL A 90 -1.75 6.34 -7.24
CA VAL A 90 -3.09 6.74 -6.79
C VAL A 90 -4.02 5.52 -6.68
N ALA A 91 -5.01 5.56 -5.81
CA ALA A 91 -5.98 4.49 -5.60
C ALA A 91 -7.34 4.86 -6.21
N THR A 92 -7.57 4.50 -7.46
CA THR A 92 -8.80 4.87 -8.20
C THR A 92 -9.88 3.79 -8.19
N GLY A 93 -9.56 2.59 -7.74
CA GLY A 93 -10.53 1.48 -7.65
C GLY A 93 -11.82 1.79 -6.89
N PRO A 94 -11.81 2.55 -5.77
CA PRO A 94 -13.04 2.95 -5.06
C PRO A 94 -13.89 4.00 -5.80
N GLY A 95 -13.49 4.39 -7.01
CA GLY A 95 -14.24 5.30 -7.88
C GLY A 95 -14.10 6.79 -7.51
N PRO A 96 -14.87 7.66 -8.16
CA PRO A 96 -14.66 9.10 -8.09
C PRO A 96 -14.97 9.73 -6.72
N ILE A 97 -15.68 9.04 -5.85
CA ILE A 97 -16.01 9.53 -4.50
C ILE A 97 -15.04 8.95 -3.45
N GLY A 98 -14.85 7.63 -3.43
CA GLY A 98 -14.04 6.96 -2.41
C GLY A 98 -12.57 6.75 -2.78
N GLY A 99 -12.19 7.01 -4.03
CA GLY A 99 -10.81 6.89 -4.53
C GLY A 99 -9.97 8.13 -4.27
N THR A 100 -8.70 8.07 -4.65
CA THR A 100 -7.82 9.24 -4.60
C THR A 100 -8.31 10.33 -5.55
N HIS A 101 -8.55 11.52 -5.03
CA HIS A 101 -9.03 12.65 -5.82
C HIS A 101 -7.91 13.25 -6.68
N PRO A 102 -8.17 13.59 -7.95
CA PRO A 102 -7.19 14.21 -8.84
C PRO A 102 -6.57 15.49 -8.27
N ALA A 103 -7.32 16.25 -7.45
CA ALA A 103 -6.82 17.47 -6.80
C ALA A 103 -5.62 17.20 -5.89
N VAL A 104 -5.62 16.07 -5.15
CA VAL A 104 -4.50 15.70 -4.27
C VAL A 104 -3.27 15.33 -5.10
N ALA A 105 -3.45 14.50 -6.12
CA ALA A 105 -2.35 14.13 -7.02
C ALA A 105 -1.77 15.34 -7.76
N ARG A 106 -2.62 16.25 -8.22
CA ARG A 106 -2.21 17.51 -8.87
C ARG A 106 -1.39 18.39 -7.93
N ALA A 107 -1.82 18.56 -6.69
CA ALA A 107 -1.07 19.33 -5.69
C ALA A 107 0.34 18.77 -5.46
N VAL A 108 0.50 17.43 -5.48
CA VAL A 108 1.81 16.76 -5.40
C VAL A 108 2.63 17.05 -6.66
N VAL A 109 2.06 16.93 -7.87
CA VAL A 109 2.75 17.23 -9.14
C VAL A 109 3.24 18.68 -9.16
N GLU A 110 2.38 19.62 -8.81
CA GLU A 110 2.72 21.06 -8.76
C GLU A 110 3.85 21.33 -7.75
N GLY A 111 3.80 20.71 -6.58
CA GLY A 111 4.85 20.81 -5.57
C GLY A 111 6.19 20.27 -6.04
N LEU A 112 6.20 19.14 -6.74
CA LEU A 112 7.42 18.54 -7.31
C LEU A 112 8.00 19.40 -8.43
N VAL A 113 7.16 19.94 -9.31
CA VAL A 113 7.57 20.87 -10.39
C VAL A 113 8.17 22.14 -9.79
N ALA A 114 7.52 22.74 -8.78
CA ALA A 114 8.04 23.89 -8.05
C ALA A 114 9.37 23.61 -7.34
N ALA A 115 9.64 22.34 -6.98
CA ALA A 115 10.90 21.90 -6.43
C ALA A 115 11.99 21.62 -7.49
N GLY A 116 11.68 21.74 -8.79
CA GLY A 116 12.60 21.59 -9.91
C GLY A 116 12.66 20.20 -10.53
N ILE A 117 11.63 19.36 -10.29
CA ILE A 117 11.50 18.09 -11.01
C ILE A 117 10.83 18.37 -12.35
N ALA A 118 11.41 17.90 -13.43
CA ALA A 118 10.88 18.09 -14.78
C ALA A 118 9.52 17.33 -14.93
N PRO A 119 8.47 17.97 -15.47
CA PRO A 119 7.13 17.39 -15.55
C PRO A 119 7.09 16.02 -16.23
N GLU A 120 7.90 15.81 -17.27
CA GLU A 120 7.97 14.54 -18.00
C GLU A 120 8.55 13.39 -17.18
N LYS A 121 9.20 13.69 -16.05
CA LYS A 121 9.73 12.70 -15.10
C LYS A 121 8.75 12.36 -13.97
N ILE A 122 7.62 13.05 -13.90
CA ILE A 122 6.58 12.80 -12.90
C ILE A 122 5.48 11.98 -13.57
N ILE A 123 5.22 10.80 -13.08
CA ILE A 123 4.26 9.86 -13.63
C ILE A 123 3.18 9.58 -12.60
N VAL A 124 1.94 9.97 -12.90
CA VAL A 124 0.76 9.59 -12.11
C VAL A 124 0.24 8.26 -12.65
N TRP A 125 0.03 7.28 -11.79
CA TRP A 125 -0.30 5.95 -12.26
C TRP A 125 -1.20 5.15 -11.31
N ASP A 126 -1.96 4.24 -11.90
CA ASP A 126 -2.68 3.17 -11.21
C ASP A 126 -2.66 1.91 -12.08
N ARG A 127 -3.32 0.87 -11.61
CA ARG A 127 -3.36 -0.41 -12.29
C ARG A 127 -4.17 -0.36 -13.58
N ARG A 128 -5.35 0.25 -13.58
CA ARG A 128 -6.28 0.24 -14.71
C ARG A 128 -6.58 1.63 -15.25
N ARG A 129 -6.64 1.71 -16.57
CA ARG A 129 -6.96 2.95 -17.28
C ARG A 129 -8.39 3.42 -16.98
N GLU A 130 -9.32 2.49 -17.03
CA GLU A 130 -10.74 2.76 -16.87
C GLU A 130 -11.05 3.39 -15.49
N ASP A 131 -10.33 2.97 -14.44
CA ASP A 131 -10.49 3.51 -13.09
C ASP A 131 -9.94 4.95 -13.01
N LEU A 132 -8.80 5.23 -13.66
CA LEU A 132 -8.25 6.59 -13.77
C LEU A 132 -9.22 7.53 -14.50
N GLU A 133 -9.77 7.10 -15.63
CA GLU A 133 -10.74 7.88 -16.42
C GLU A 133 -12.06 8.09 -15.65
N ALA A 134 -12.56 7.06 -14.97
CA ALA A 134 -13.76 7.17 -14.14
C ALA A 134 -13.60 8.20 -12.99
N CYS A 135 -12.38 8.32 -12.44
CA CYS A 135 -12.04 9.32 -11.44
C CYS A 135 -11.70 10.70 -12.04
N GLY A 136 -11.70 10.85 -13.37
CA GLY A 136 -11.50 12.13 -14.07
C GLY A 136 -10.04 12.57 -14.19
N TYR A 137 -9.06 11.68 -14.01
CA TYR A 137 -7.65 11.99 -14.17
C TYR A 137 -7.28 12.42 -15.59
N ASP A 138 -7.96 11.86 -16.61
CA ASP A 138 -7.81 12.20 -18.01
C ASP A 138 -8.22 13.65 -18.35
N LYS A 139 -9.02 14.27 -17.49
CA LYS A 139 -9.52 15.64 -17.63
C LYS A 139 -8.63 16.69 -16.96
N VAL A 140 -7.60 16.26 -16.20
CA VAL A 140 -6.68 17.18 -15.52
C VAL A 140 -5.49 17.49 -16.44
N PRO A 141 -5.36 18.74 -16.92
CA PRO A 141 -4.27 19.13 -17.81
C PRO A 141 -2.90 18.94 -17.14
N GLY A 142 -1.92 18.52 -17.92
CA GLY A 142 -0.52 18.44 -17.49
C GLY A 142 -0.15 17.19 -16.67
N LEU A 143 -1.07 16.29 -16.39
CA LEU A 143 -0.73 15.01 -15.77
C LEU A 143 -0.18 14.02 -16.80
N ASN A 144 1.01 13.47 -16.55
CA ASN A 144 1.58 12.36 -17.31
C ASN A 144 1.04 11.03 -16.76
N LEU A 145 -0.07 10.57 -17.33
CA LEU A 145 -0.77 9.38 -16.86
C LEU A 145 -0.17 8.10 -17.44
N ARG A 146 -0.09 7.06 -16.61
CA ARG A 146 0.26 5.69 -17.02
C ARG A 146 -0.64 4.70 -16.26
N TRP A 147 -0.76 3.51 -16.82
CA TRP A 147 -1.48 2.39 -16.21
C TRP A 147 -0.75 1.09 -16.50
N VAL A 148 -1.01 0.08 -15.68
CA VAL A 148 -0.31 -1.20 -15.76
C VAL A 148 -1.00 -2.15 -16.74
N GLU A 149 -2.26 -2.52 -16.48
CA GLU A 149 -3.00 -3.47 -17.31
C GLU A 149 -3.26 -2.92 -18.71
N LYS A 150 -2.91 -3.66 -19.73
CA LYS A 150 -3.01 -3.24 -21.16
C LYS A 150 -2.30 -1.89 -21.45
N GLY A 151 -1.32 -1.54 -20.64
CA GLY A 151 -0.52 -0.33 -20.75
C GLY A 151 0.97 -0.65 -20.61
N ALA A 152 1.60 -0.17 -19.52
CA ALA A 152 3.01 -0.43 -19.24
C ALA A 152 3.32 -1.92 -19.05
N GLY A 153 2.36 -2.70 -18.54
CA GLY A 153 2.45 -4.13 -18.33
C GLY A 153 3.25 -4.52 -17.09
N TYR A 154 3.36 -5.82 -16.90
CA TYR A 154 4.15 -6.44 -15.83
C TYR A 154 5.50 -6.92 -16.36
N ASP A 155 6.49 -6.95 -15.49
CA ASP A 155 7.85 -7.39 -15.83
C ASP A 155 8.02 -8.89 -15.59
N PRO A 156 8.17 -9.71 -16.65
CA PRO A 156 8.30 -11.16 -16.50
C PRO A 156 9.58 -11.60 -15.76
N LYS A 157 10.53 -10.68 -15.57
CA LYS A 157 11.79 -10.94 -14.85
C LYS A 157 11.76 -10.42 -13.41
N ALA A 158 10.77 -9.63 -13.04
CA ALA A 158 10.65 -9.05 -11.71
C ALA A 158 9.53 -9.76 -10.92
N VAL A 159 9.83 -10.97 -10.47
CA VAL A 159 8.92 -11.83 -9.74
C VAL A 159 9.09 -11.66 -8.24
N VAL A 160 8.00 -11.74 -7.49
CA VAL A 160 7.94 -11.91 -6.05
C VAL A 160 7.25 -13.23 -5.76
N THR A 161 7.95 -14.11 -5.05
CA THR A 161 7.46 -15.41 -4.61
C THR A 161 7.28 -15.40 -3.10
N THR A 162 6.15 -15.92 -2.61
CA THR A 162 5.86 -16.09 -1.18
C THR A 162 5.21 -17.45 -0.96
N ALA A 163 4.99 -17.84 0.30
CA ALA A 163 4.29 -19.08 0.62
C ALA A 163 2.80 -19.08 0.24
N ALA A 164 2.21 -17.90 -0.03
CA ALA A 164 0.82 -17.79 -0.44
C ALA A 164 0.64 -18.21 -1.89
N ILE A 165 -0.32 -19.12 -2.13
CA ILE A 165 -0.65 -19.66 -3.45
C ILE A 165 -2.06 -19.18 -3.81
N GLY A 166 -2.23 -18.65 -5.01
CA GLY A 166 -3.54 -18.23 -5.53
C GLY A 166 -3.86 -18.82 -6.89
N LYS A 167 -5.15 -18.80 -7.22
CA LYS A 167 -5.63 -19.17 -8.55
C LYS A 167 -5.40 -18.01 -9.51
N LEU A 168 -4.76 -18.31 -10.66
CA LEU A 168 -4.65 -17.35 -11.75
C LEU A 168 -6.01 -17.17 -12.42
N ILE A 169 -6.54 -15.95 -12.39
CA ILE A 169 -7.81 -15.60 -13.03
C ILE A 169 -7.53 -14.70 -14.23
N TYR A 170 -8.44 -14.66 -15.18
CA TYR A 170 -8.37 -13.77 -16.34
C TYR A 170 -8.04 -12.32 -15.91
N GLY A 171 -7.02 -11.73 -16.51
CA GLY A 171 -6.45 -10.44 -16.11
C GLY A 171 -5.14 -10.56 -15.32
N ASP A 172 -4.93 -11.65 -14.57
CA ASP A 172 -3.66 -11.93 -13.91
C ASP A 172 -2.65 -12.62 -14.85
N LEU A 173 -3.10 -13.02 -16.03
CA LEU A 173 -2.34 -13.84 -16.99
C LEU A 173 -1.74 -13.01 -18.14
N SER A 174 -1.43 -11.76 -17.90
CA SER A 174 -0.90 -10.82 -18.92
C SER A 174 0.37 -11.30 -19.64
N PHE A 175 1.03 -12.34 -19.12
CA PHE A 175 2.25 -12.91 -19.71
C PHE A 175 2.06 -14.26 -20.39
N LYS A 176 0.95 -14.93 -20.17
CA LYS A 176 0.72 -16.25 -20.76
C LYS A 176 -0.29 -16.09 -21.88
N GLU A 177 0.13 -16.36 -23.10
CA GLU A 177 -0.71 -16.42 -24.31
C GLU A 177 -1.78 -17.54 -24.25
N THR A 178 -2.05 -18.07 -23.07
CA THR A 178 -3.06 -19.09 -22.86
C THR A 178 -4.44 -18.49 -22.97
N GLN A 179 -5.19 -18.90 -23.98
CA GLN A 179 -6.63 -18.68 -24.05
C GLN A 179 -7.28 -19.48 -22.91
N ASN A 180 -7.47 -18.86 -21.78
CA ASN A 180 -8.14 -19.51 -20.67
C ASN A 180 -9.64 -19.56 -20.97
N THR A 181 -10.16 -20.76 -21.06
CA THR A 181 -11.61 -20.99 -21.04
C THR A 181 -12.15 -20.76 -19.63
N LEU A 182 -13.43 -20.53 -19.49
CA LEU A 182 -14.10 -20.42 -18.19
C LEU A 182 -13.82 -21.66 -17.31
N ALA A 183 -13.68 -22.83 -17.91
CA ALA A 183 -13.34 -24.08 -17.25
C ALA A 183 -11.90 -24.08 -16.65
N ASP A 184 -10.96 -23.39 -17.28
CA ASP A 184 -9.59 -23.24 -16.76
C ASP A 184 -9.53 -22.27 -15.57
N ILE A 185 -10.49 -21.35 -15.48
CA ILE A 185 -10.60 -20.36 -14.42
C ILE A 185 -11.31 -20.92 -13.18
N ILE A 186 -12.40 -21.67 -13.37
CA ILE A 186 -13.30 -22.14 -12.31
C ILE A 186 -13.16 -23.64 -12.03
N GLY A 187 -12.58 -24.39 -12.96
CA GLY A 187 -12.51 -25.84 -12.90
C GLY A 187 -11.40 -26.40 -12.00
N PRO A 188 -11.38 -27.74 -11.83
CA PRO A 188 -10.33 -28.42 -11.05
C PRO A 188 -8.92 -28.30 -11.65
N LYS A 189 -8.80 -27.81 -12.89
CA LYS A 189 -7.54 -27.53 -13.58
C LYS A 189 -7.12 -26.05 -13.47
N ALA A 190 -7.74 -25.26 -12.61
CA ALA A 190 -7.32 -23.88 -12.38
C ALA A 190 -5.82 -23.81 -12.09
N GLN A 191 -5.11 -22.97 -12.85
CA GLN A 191 -3.67 -22.80 -12.63
C GLN A 191 -3.45 -22.12 -11.28
N LEU A 192 -2.55 -22.69 -10.49
CA LEU A 192 -2.10 -22.14 -9.22
C LEU A 192 -0.71 -21.55 -9.39
N SER A 193 -0.46 -20.44 -8.73
CA SER A 193 0.87 -19.83 -8.71
C SER A 193 1.15 -19.17 -7.38
N ASP A 194 2.39 -19.28 -6.93
CA ASP A 194 2.98 -18.57 -5.79
C ASP A 194 3.77 -17.32 -6.22
N GLU A 195 3.73 -16.99 -7.51
CA GLU A 195 4.43 -15.88 -8.11
C GLU A 195 3.50 -14.70 -8.40
N SER A 196 4.00 -13.49 -8.23
CA SER A 196 3.41 -12.25 -8.73
C SER A 196 4.48 -11.40 -9.41
N HIS A 197 4.10 -10.71 -10.50
CA HIS A 197 5.02 -9.87 -11.25
C HIS A 197 4.84 -8.41 -10.91
N LEU A 198 5.96 -7.70 -10.77
CA LEU A 198 5.95 -6.26 -10.58
C LEU A 198 5.57 -5.54 -11.88
N PRO A 199 4.84 -4.43 -11.79
CA PRO A 199 4.70 -3.53 -12.93
C PRO A 199 6.06 -3.08 -13.46
N ILE A 200 6.19 -2.97 -14.79
CA ILE A 200 7.38 -2.41 -15.43
C ILE A 200 7.69 -0.99 -14.91
N LEU A 201 6.66 -0.24 -14.56
CA LEU A 201 6.81 1.06 -13.90
C LEU A 201 7.71 0.94 -12.66
N LEU A 202 7.39 0.02 -11.74
CA LEU A 202 8.15 -0.17 -10.50
C LEU A 202 9.52 -0.83 -10.73
N SER A 203 9.58 -1.86 -11.57
CA SER A 203 10.81 -2.64 -11.73
C SER A 203 11.89 -1.89 -12.50
N ARG A 204 11.51 -1.06 -13.50
CA ARG A 204 12.48 -0.48 -14.46
C ARG A 204 12.38 1.03 -14.65
N GLN A 205 11.24 1.65 -14.37
CA GLN A 205 11.01 3.03 -14.84
C GLN A 205 11.03 4.06 -13.71
N LEU A 206 10.65 3.70 -12.50
CA LEU A 206 10.55 4.64 -11.39
C LEU A 206 11.72 4.49 -10.42
N ASP A 207 12.30 5.61 -10.03
CA ASP A 207 13.37 5.69 -9.03
C ASP A 207 12.78 5.83 -7.61
N LYS A 208 11.70 6.65 -7.48
CA LYS A 208 11.00 6.94 -6.23
C LYS A 208 9.49 6.88 -6.43
N VAL A 209 8.76 6.64 -5.35
CA VAL A 209 7.30 6.63 -5.34
C VAL A 209 6.77 7.50 -4.21
N ILE A 210 5.77 8.33 -4.54
CA ILE A 210 4.87 8.97 -3.59
C ILE A 210 3.57 8.19 -3.69
N ASN A 211 3.19 7.53 -2.59
CA ASN A 211 1.98 6.72 -2.56
C ASN A 211 0.81 7.55 -2.03
N ILE A 212 -0.28 7.63 -2.78
CA ILE A 212 -1.49 8.36 -2.40
C ILE A 212 -2.68 7.39 -2.33
N PRO A 213 -2.75 6.52 -1.30
CA PRO A 213 -3.93 5.70 -1.09
C PRO A 213 -5.11 6.57 -0.66
N SER A 214 -6.34 6.09 -0.89
CA SER A 214 -7.54 6.70 -0.33
C SER A 214 -7.88 6.11 1.04
N LEU A 215 -8.57 6.87 1.89
CA LEU A 215 -9.11 6.39 3.16
C LEU A 215 -10.35 5.52 2.89
N CYS A 216 -10.10 4.29 2.51
CA CYS A 216 -11.10 3.34 2.06
C CYS A 216 -10.91 1.99 2.72
N ASP A 217 -12.00 1.36 3.14
CA ASP A 217 -11.99 -0.01 3.59
C ASP A 217 -11.64 -1.00 2.47
N SER A 218 -11.39 -2.23 2.84
CA SER A 218 -11.23 -3.33 1.89
C SER A 218 -11.71 -4.62 2.55
N TYR A 219 -12.62 -5.33 1.91
CA TYR A 219 -13.06 -6.62 2.41
C TYR A 219 -11.99 -7.71 2.26
N PHE A 220 -10.96 -7.46 1.46
CA PHE A 220 -9.82 -8.37 1.31
C PHE A 220 -8.76 -8.19 2.40
N THR A 221 -8.55 -6.94 2.83
CA THR A 221 -7.40 -6.52 3.63
C THR A 221 -7.77 -5.56 4.77
N GLY A 222 -9.05 -5.38 5.06
CA GLY A 222 -9.54 -4.42 6.07
C GLY A 222 -9.39 -2.95 5.65
N VAL A 223 -8.25 -2.57 5.12
CA VAL A 223 -7.96 -1.24 4.57
C VAL A 223 -7.28 -1.34 3.22
N ASN A 224 -7.72 -0.52 2.26
CA ASN A 224 -7.03 -0.31 0.97
C ASN A 224 -5.99 0.81 1.12
N GLY A 225 -5.06 0.61 2.04
CA GLY A 225 -4.13 1.64 2.50
C GLY A 225 -2.79 1.66 1.77
N ALA A 226 -1.77 2.07 2.50
CA ALA A 226 -0.40 2.21 1.99
C ALA A 226 0.22 0.88 1.59
N LEU A 227 0.09 -0.14 2.44
CA LEU A 227 0.65 -1.46 2.19
C LEU A 227 -0.09 -2.16 1.06
N ALA A 228 -1.42 -2.31 1.17
CA ALA A 228 -2.25 -2.96 0.16
C ALA A 228 -2.23 -2.20 -1.17
N GLY A 229 -2.15 -0.88 -1.15
CA GLY A 229 -2.05 -0.03 -2.33
C GLY A 229 -0.82 -0.33 -3.18
N MET A 230 0.31 -0.61 -2.56
CA MET A 230 1.57 -0.91 -3.25
C MET A 230 1.77 -2.40 -3.53
N THR A 231 0.88 -3.27 -3.09
CA THR A 231 0.97 -4.72 -3.25
C THR A 231 -0.27 -5.27 -3.96
N VAL A 232 -1.33 -5.59 -3.23
CA VAL A 232 -2.58 -6.18 -3.76
C VAL A 232 -3.17 -5.36 -4.91
N SER A 233 -3.18 -4.06 -4.80
CA SER A 233 -3.75 -3.16 -5.83
C SER A 233 -2.79 -2.88 -6.99
N THR A 234 -1.63 -3.51 -7.03
CA THR A 234 -0.55 -3.16 -7.96
C THR A 234 -0.08 -4.33 -8.82
N PHE A 235 -0.08 -5.57 -8.28
CA PHE A 235 0.47 -6.75 -8.95
C PHE A 235 -0.56 -7.52 -9.76
N ASP A 236 -0.06 -8.38 -10.65
CA ASP A 236 -0.82 -9.53 -11.11
C ASP A 236 -0.95 -10.59 -10.01
N ASN A 237 -1.74 -11.62 -10.20
CA ASN A 237 -1.97 -12.69 -9.22
C ASN A 237 -2.13 -12.16 -7.77
N TRP A 238 -2.75 -11.01 -7.60
CA TRP A 238 -2.91 -10.33 -6.32
C TRP A 238 -3.86 -11.07 -5.35
N ARG A 239 -4.73 -11.94 -5.89
CA ARG A 239 -5.74 -12.67 -5.09
C ARG A 239 -5.11 -13.62 -4.08
N ARG A 240 -3.88 -14.07 -4.32
CA ARG A 240 -3.14 -14.90 -3.36
C ARG A 240 -2.83 -14.17 -2.05
N PHE A 241 -2.91 -12.85 -2.04
CA PHE A 241 -2.75 -12.02 -0.84
C PHE A 241 -4.09 -11.69 -0.16
N ALA A 242 -5.22 -12.02 -0.80
CA ALA A 242 -6.53 -11.76 -0.25
C ALA A 242 -6.91 -12.81 0.80
N LYS A 243 -7.71 -12.40 1.78
CA LYS A 243 -8.25 -13.28 2.80
C LYS A 243 -9.03 -14.44 2.16
N GLY A 244 -8.75 -15.66 2.58
CA GLY A 244 -9.44 -16.87 2.14
C GLY A 244 -8.73 -17.69 1.07
N ASP A 245 -7.78 -17.12 0.32
CA ASP A 245 -7.08 -17.84 -0.75
C ASP A 245 -5.62 -18.23 -0.39
N GLY A 246 -5.12 -17.86 0.81
CA GLY A 246 -3.78 -18.17 1.26
C GLY A 246 -3.39 -17.51 2.59
N TYR A 247 -2.12 -17.49 2.91
CA TYR A 247 -1.54 -16.82 4.09
C TYR A 247 -1.39 -15.31 3.83
N GLY A 248 -2.49 -14.63 3.43
CA GLY A 248 -2.51 -13.31 2.83
C GLY A 248 -1.78 -12.22 3.63
N ASP A 249 -1.93 -12.20 4.95
CA ASP A 249 -1.40 -11.13 5.81
C ASP A 249 0.14 -11.13 5.84
N SER A 250 0.75 -12.28 6.09
CA SER A 250 2.21 -12.43 6.10
C SER A 250 2.80 -12.17 4.72
N ALA A 251 2.23 -12.78 3.70
CA ALA A 251 2.70 -12.64 2.33
C ALA A 251 2.62 -11.19 1.82
N LEU A 252 1.59 -10.43 2.20
CA LEU A 252 1.47 -9.02 1.84
C LEU A 252 2.60 -8.20 2.46
N ALA A 253 2.91 -8.42 3.74
CA ALA A 253 3.99 -7.74 4.43
C ALA A 253 5.36 -8.09 3.82
N GLU A 254 5.62 -9.38 3.53
CA GLU A 254 6.85 -9.84 2.87
C GLU A 254 7.05 -9.18 1.50
N VAL A 255 5.98 -9.10 0.70
CA VAL A 255 6.04 -8.44 -0.61
C VAL A 255 6.34 -6.96 -0.47
N TYR A 256 5.71 -6.26 0.48
CA TYR A 256 6.01 -4.84 0.70
C TYR A 256 7.46 -4.62 1.14
N ALA A 257 8.05 -5.56 1.87
CA ALA A 257 9.45 -5.51 2.30
C ALA A 257 10.46 -5.63 1.14
N ASP A 258 10.03 -6.07 -0.04
CA ASP A 258 10.89 -6.12 -1.23
C ASP A 258 11.44 -4.73 -1.56
N GLU A 259 12.77 -4.65 -1.75
CA GLU A 259 13.47 -3.39 -1.98
C GLU A 259 12.98 -2.62 -3.22
N ARG A 260 12.47 -3.36 -4.21
CA ARG A 260 11.91 -2.79 -5.45
C ARG A 260 10.57 -2.10 -5.22
N ILE A 261 9.98 -2.27 -4.01
CA ILE A 261 8.65 -1.76 -3.63
C ILE A 261 8.77 -0.78 -2.47
N GLY A 262 8.85 -1.28 -1.24
CA GLY A 262 8.78 -0.47 -0.03
C GLY A 262 9.89 0.60 0.05
N LYS A 263 11.13 0.26 -0.34
CA LYS A 263 12.24 1.23 -0.32
C LYS A 263 12.10 2.36 -1.35
N LYS A 264 11.28 2.19 -2.40
CA LYS A 264 11.01 3.26 -3.35
C LYS A 264 9.98 4.27 -2.82
N VAL A 265 9.13 3.88 -1.88
CA VAL A 265 8.13 4.77 -1.30
C VAL A 265 8.79 5.72 -0.32
N VAL A 266 8.88 7.00 -0.70
CA VAL A 266 9.53 8.04 0.11
C VAL A 266 8.55 8.81 0.99
N LEU A 267 7.27 8.77 0.63
CA LEU A 267 6.18 9.44 1.33
C LEU A 267 4.85 8.75 1.01
N THR A 268 4.02 8.58 2.02
CA THR A 268 2.59 8.27 1.85
C THR A 268 1.76 9.47 2.24
N LEU A 269 0.86 9.88 1.32
CA LEU A 269 -0.16 10.89 1.53
C LEU A 269 -1.53 10.23 1.38
N MET A 270 -2.20 9.88 2.47
CA MET A 270 -3.51 9.24 2.38
C MET A 270 -4.59 10.30 2.17
N ASP A 271 -5.30 10.17 1.04
CA ASP A 271 -6.45 11.00 0.73
C ASP A 271 -7.65 10.56 1.57
N GLY A 272 -7.92 11.31 2.62
CA GLY A 272 -9.09 11.19 3.49
C GLY A 272 -10.07 12.35 3.29
N MET A 273 -10.12 12.94 2.12
CA MET A 273 -11.17 13.93 1.79
C MET A 273 -12.55 13.30 1.95
N VAL A 274 -12.66 12.03 1.61
CA VAL A 274 -13.81 11.16 1.86
C VAL A 274 -13.32 9.90 2.58
N LEU A 275 -14.05 9.46 3.59
CA LEU A 275 -13.91 8.16 4.21
C LEU A 275 -14.96 7.22 3.61
N GLN A 276 -14.54 6.20 2.89
CA GLN A 276 -15.38 5.06 2.54
C GLN A 276 -15.18 3.96 3.58
N PHE A 277 -16.20 3.67 4.38
CA PHE A 277 -16.09 2.75 5.52
C PHE A 277 -16.61 1.34 5.26
N ALA A 278 -17.27 1.11 4.12
CA ALA A 278 -17.76 -0.22 3.72
C ALA A 278 -17.89 -0.36 2.20
N GLY A 279 -17.75 -1.61 1.72
CA GLY A 279 -17.90 -1.95 0.29
C GLY A 279 -16.61 -1.80 -0.52
N GLY A 280 -15.53 -1.36 0.09
CA GLY A 280 -14.22 -1.26 -0.56
C GLY A 280 -13.56 -2.62 -0.87
N PRO A 281 -12.63 -2.64 -1.81
CA PRO A 281 -12.02 -1.50 -2.52
C PRO A 281 -12.78 -1.06 -3.79
N TYR A 282 -14.07 -1.33 -3.88
CA TYR A 282 -14.93 -0.94 -5.00
C TYR A 282 -15.76 0.30 -4.67
N PRO A 283 -16.35 0.98 -5.67
CA PRO A 283 -17.18 2.14 -5.44
C PRO A 283 -18.39 1.80 -4.55
N SER A 284 -18.56 2.51 -3.45
CA SER A 284 -19.68 2.33 -2.52
C SER A 284 -20.17 3.69 -1.99
N PRO A 285 -20.80 4.52 -2.84
CA PRO A 285 -21.17 5.90 -2.46
C PRO A 285 -22.07 6.01 -1.23
N GLY A 286 -22.93 5.02 -0.99
CA GLY A 286 -23.81 4.97 0.20
C GLY A 286 -23.06 4.75 1.51
N ASN A 287 -21.80 4.32 1.47
CA ASN A 287 -20.93 4.10 2.61
C ASN A 287 -19.77 5.11 2.66
N CYS A 288 -19.96 6.28 2.08
CA CYS A 288 -19.01 7.36 2.06
C CYS A 288 -19.46 8.54 2.92
N ILE A 289 -18.56 9.12 3.68
CA ILE A 289 -18.77 10.39 4.40
C ILE A 289 -17.69 11.39 4.04
N VAL A 290 -18.04 12.67 3.98
CA VAL A 290 -17.06 13.74 3.85
C VAL A 290 -16.23 13.80 5.14
N TYR A 291 -14.91 13.67 5.01
CA TYR A 291 -14.02 13.67 6.16
C TYR A 291 -13.02 14.85 6.12
N GLY A 292 -12.77 15.45 4.95
CA GLY A 292 -12.03 16.70 4.76
C GLY A 292 -10.58 16.67 5.26
N THR A 293 -9.94 15.51 5.28
CA THR A 293 -8.63 15.32 5.89
C THR A 293 -7.64 14.70 4.90
N ILE A 294 -6.39 15.12 4.95
CA ILE A 294 -5.27 14.41 4.31
C ILE A 294 -4.29 14.01 5.41
N PHE A 295 -3.81 12.78 5.35
CA PHE A 295 -2.80 12.26 6.27
C PHE A 295 -1.46 12.09 5.57
N ALA A 296 -0.36 12.22 6.30
CA ALA A 296 0.98 12.03 5.77
C ALA A 296 1.89 11.32 6.75
N SER A 297 2.61 10.31 6.28
CA SER A 297 3.65 9.62 7.06
C SER A 297 4.72 9.03 6.14
N ARG A 298 5.90 8.82 6.69
CA ARG A 298 6.94 7.98 6.08
C ARG A 298 6.85 6.53 6.55
N ASP A 299 6.03 6.27 7.56
CA ASP A 299 5.73 4.94 8.08
C ASP A 299 4.42 4.44 7.46
N PRO A 300 4.47 3.46 6.53
CA PRO A 300 3.28 2.93 5.87
C PRO A 300 2.37 2.13 6.81
N VAL A 301 2.94 1.51 7.85
CA VAL A 301 2.20 0.73 8.84
C VAL A 301 1.41 1.65 9.76
N ALA A 302 2.05 2.73 10.24
CA ALA A 302 1.41 3.70 11.13
C ALA A 302 0.21 4.40 10.47
N ILE A 303 0.32 4.72 9.18
CA ILE A 303 -0.78 5.36 8.45
C ILE A 303 -1.93 4.38 8.20
N ASP A 304 -1.65 3.11 7.90
CA ASP A 304 -2.67 2.06 7.73
C ASP A 304 -3.35 1.68 9.05
N ALA A 305 -2.59 1.59 10.14
CA ALA A 305 -3.14 1.39 11.49
C ALA A 305 -4.08 2.54 11.88
N THR A 306 -3.70 3.79 11.54
CA THR A 306 -4.56 4.97 11.74
C THR A 306 -5.84 4.86 10.93
N ALA A 307 -5.74 4.51 9.65
CA ALA A 307 -6.89 4.35 8.77
C ALA A 307 -7.86 3.26 9.24
N LEU A 308 -7.34 2.10 9.68
CA LEU A 308 -8.16 1.02 10.22
C LEU A 308 -8.98 1.48 11.43
N ARG A 309 -8.39 2.24 12.35
CA ARG A 309 -9.11 2.79 13.51
C ARG A 309 -10.23 3.72 13.09
N LEU A 310 -9.98 4.63 12.16
CA LEU A 310 -10.98 5.58 11.67
C LEU A 310 -12.15 4.85 10.97
N ILE A 311 -11.84 3.82 10.18
CA ILE A 311 -12.83 2.97 9.53
C ILE A 311 -13.65 2.21 10.59
N ASP A 312 -12.99 1.61 11.59
CA ASP A 312 -13.65 0.88 12.66
C ASP A 312 -14.57 1.77 13.49
N ASP A 313 -14.13 3.00 13.84
CA ASP A 313 -14.94 3.97 14.56
C ASP A 313 -16.21 4.33 13.78
N GLN A 314 -16.10 4.57 12.47
CA GLN A 314 -17.26 4.85 11.62
C GLN A 314 -18.17 3.63 11.46
N ARG A 315 -17.61 2.44 11.34
CA ARG A 315 -18.38 1.19 11.29
C ARG A 315 -19.13 0.93 12.59
N LEU A 316 -18.51 1.21 13.74
CA LEU A 316 -19.17 1.11 15.05
C LEU A 316 -20.38 2.03 15.13
N LEU A 317 -20.25 3.30 14.71
CA LEU A 317 -21.37 4.24 14.61
C LEU A 317 -22.47 3.74 13.67
N SER A 318 -22.11 3.03 12.63
CA SER A 318 -23.01 2.44 11.63
C SER A 318 -23.51 1.03 12.01
N LYS A 319 -23.18 0.53 13.21
CA LYS A 319 -23.51 -0.82 13.72
C LYS A 319 -23.02 -1.94 12.81
N MET A 320 -21.85 -1.78 12.22
CA MET A 320 -21.19 -2.74 11.34
C MET A 320 -20.04 -3.46 12.05
N PRO A 321 -19.64 -4.67 11.62
CA PRO A 321 -18.43 -5.33 12.10
C PRO A 321 -17.17 -4.50 11.80
N LYS A 322 -16.16 -4.64 12.64
CA LYS A 322 -14.87 -3.97 12.46
C LYS A 322 -14.16 -4.42 11.18
N ALA A 323 -13.55 -3.49 10.47
CA ALA A 323 -12.69 -3.76 9.33
C ALA A 323 -11.32 -4.34 9.75
N SER A 324 -10.85 -3.99 10.95
CA SER A 324 -9.56 -4.45 11.48
C SER A 324 -9.48 -5.97 11.67
N VAL A 325 -10.62 -6.69 11.70
CA VAL A 325 -10.64 -8.16 11.67
C VAL A 325 -9.96 -8.72 10.41
N ASP A 326 -10.02 -7.97 9.31
CA ASP A 326 -9.41 -8.33 8.02
C ASP A 326 -8.08 -7.61 7.77
N GLY A 327 -7.64 -6.79 8.73
CA GLY A 327 -6.43 -5.95 8.65
C GLY A 327 -5.17 -6.56 9.25
N GLY A 328 -5.07 -7.88 9.36
CA GLY A 328 -3.96 -8.58 10.00
C GLY A 328 -2.59 -8.28 9.39
N HIS A 329 -2.54 -7.94 8.10
CA HIS A 329 -1.30 -7.56 7.41
C HIS A 329 -0.62 -6.32 8.02
N VAL A 330 -1.37 -5.43 8.67
CA VAL A 330 -0.80 -4.22 9.32
C VAL A 330 0.00 -4.62 10.55
N SER A 331 -0.54 -5.52 11.40
CA SER A 331 0.18 -6.05 12.56
C SER A 331 1.34 -6.94 12.14
N GLU A 332 1.19 -7.71 11.06
CA GLU A 332 2.26 -8.54 10.52
C GLU A 332 3.41 -7.68 9.99
N ALA A 333 3.12 -6.62 9.23
CA ALA A 333 4.13 -5.67 8.77
C ALA A 333 4.87 -4.99 9.93
N ALA A 334 4.18 -4.68 11.02
CA ALA A 334 4.82 -4.18 12.23
C ALA A 334 5.76 -5.22 12.86
N SER A 335 5.35 -6.49 12.93
CA SER A 335 6.17 -7.58 13.46
C SER A 335 7.45 -7.80 12.64
N GLN A 336 7.39 -7.52 11.33
CA GLN A 336 8.54 -7.58 10.41
C GLN A 336 9.40 -6.31 10.43
N GLY A 337 9.06 -5.32 11.26
CA GLY A 337 9.86 -4.10 11.41
C GLY A 337 9.66 -3.07 10.30
N LEU A 338 8.56 -3.14 9.55
CA LEU A 338 8.26 -2.19 8.46
C LEU A 338 7.65 -0.87 8.97
N GLY A 339 7.29 -0.79 10.24
CA GLY A 339 6.73 0.39 10.89
C GLY A 339 6.00 0.03 12.18
N ASN A 340 5.17 0.94 12.72
CA ASN A 340 4.46 0.79 13.98
C ASN A 340 2.95 0.68 13.79
N ALA A 341 2.34 -0.37 14.38
CA ALA A 341 0.89 -0.53 14.44
C ALA A 341 0.31 -0.23 15.84
N ASP A 342 1.15 -0.16 16.87
CA ASP A 342 0.72 0.07 18.27
C ASP A 342 0.27 1.52 18.47
N ASP A 343 -0.91 1.71 19.03
CA ASP A 343 -1.51 3.02 19.34
C ASP A 343 -0.65 3.89 20.25
N LYS A 344 0.13 3.27 21.14
CA LYS A 344 1.06 3.98 22.03
C LYS A 344 2.30 4.48 21.32
N MET A 345 2.62 3.90 20.16
CA MET A 345 3.81 4.21 19.37
C MET A 345 3.48 5.08 18.15
N VAL A 346 2.20 5.23 17.78
CA VAL A 346 1.74 6.06 16.67
C VAL A 346 1.20 7.38 17.20
N ILE A 347 1.92 8.47 16.90
CA ILE A 347 1.56 9.82 17.32
C ILE A 347 0.79 10.50 16.18
N LEU A 348 -0.47 10.87 16.43
CA LEU A 348 -1.25 11.69 15.51
C LEU A 348 -0.97 13.17 15.76
N LYS A 349 -0.50 13.91 14.76
CA LYS A 349 -0.15 15.31 14.88
C LYS A 349 -0.89 16.16 13.86
N ARG A 350 -1.83 16.99 14.35
CA ARG A 350 -2.51 17.95 13.49
C ARG A 350 -1.52 19.07 13.08
N ILE A 351 -1.53 19.41 11.78
CA ILE A 351 -0.88 20.62 11.31
C ILE A 351 -1.91 21.74 11.17
N GLY A 352 -1.48 22.98 11.48
CA GLY A 352 -2.24 24.18 11.14
C GLY A 352 -2.13 24.50 9.64
N PRO A 353 -2.97 25.42 9.13
CA PRO A 353 -2.77 25.97 7.80
C PRO A 353 -1.37 26.63 7.73
N LEU A 354 -0.72 26.52 6.57
CA LEU A 354 0.49 27.29 6.31
C LEU A 354 0.10 28.79 6.37
N GLN A 355 0.77 29.53 7.25
CA GLN A 355 0.65 30.99 7.33
C GLN A 355 1.42 31.64 6.18
#